data_e971911c6402b5083f5ceb5d9f37bf10
#
_entry.id   e971911c6402b5083f5ceb5d9f37bf10
#
_cell.length_a   1.000
_cell.length_b   1.000
_cell.length_c   1.000
_cell.angle_alpha   90.00
_cell.angle_beta   90.00
_cell.angle_gamma   90.00
#
_symmetry.space_group_name_H-M   'P 1'
#
loop_
_entity.id
_entity.type
_entity.pdbx_description
1 polymer ?
#
loop_
_entity_poly.entity_id
_entity_poly.type
_entity_poly.pdbx_seq_one_letter_code
_entity_poly.pdbx_strand_id
1 'polypeptide(L)'
;MNSLNQLLSILESTSSGGTEAGPKTLFKVSSNLNGNQTFTQGTVAKFDNLVFCYPSASAFNTSTYTYTVPQTGIYQFTYKLYPNYNGTNTDTNARIAFNINGTNVSVSGSVLGNIETMTSLELCGAGSTVRVECAVANQGSLSLFMTPTHSWFTGILISAL
;
A
#
# COMPACT_ATOMS: atom_id res chain seq x y z
N MET A 1 -24.00 2.97 -11.22
CA MET A 1 -22.95 4.02 -11.28
C MET A 1 -21.80 3.53 -10.45
N ASN A 2 -20.60 3.44 -11.03
CA ASN A 2 -19.42 2.89 -10.33
C ASN A 2 -18.96 3.86 -9.23
N SER A 3 -18.64 3.32 -8.07
CA SER A 3 -18.08 4.06 -6.92
C SER A 3 -16.84 4.91 -7.26
N LEU A 4 -16.13 4.57 -8.33
CA LEU A 4 -15.02 5.33 -8.88
C LEU A 4 -15.47 6.69 -9.46
N ASN A 5 -16.58 6.73 -10.17
CA ASN A 5 -17.11 7.98 -10.74
C ASN A 5 -17.68 8.90 -9.66
N GLN A 6 -18.20 8.33 -8.56
CA GLN A 6 -18.61 9.12 -7.39
C GLN A 6 -17.40 9.71 -6.66
N LEU A 7 -16.32 8.95 -6.51
CA LEU A 7 -15.08 9.47 -5.90
C LEU A 7 -14.46 10.58 -6.77
N LEU A 8 -14.44 10.39 -8.09
CA LEU A 8 -13.95 11.40 -9.04
C LEU A 8 -14.80 12.68 -8.97
N SER A 9 -16.14 12.56 -8.93
CA SER A 9 -17.03 13.72 -8.88
C SER A 9 -16.92 14.49 -7.56
N ILE A 10 -16.70 13.81 -6.43
CA ILE A 10 -16.43 14.47 -5.14
C ILE A 10 -15.09 15.20 -5.18
N LEU A 11 -14.07 14.60 -5.79
CA LEU A 11 -12.76 15.22 -5.98
C LEU A 11 -12.80 16.42 -6.94
N GLU A 12 -13.69 16.43 -7.92
CA GLU A 12 -13.88 17.55 -8.86
C GLU A 12 -14.75 18.68 -8.27
N SER A 13 -15.74 18.35 -7.44
CA SER A 13 -16.66 19.35 -6.82
C SER A 13 -16.00 20.20 -5.73
N THR A 14 -14.89 19.75 -5.14
CA THR A 14 -14.13 20.53 -4.16
C THR A 14 -13.19 21.58 -4.80
N SER A 15 -13.08 21.60 -6.14
CA SER A 15 -12.19 22.52 -6.86
C SER A 15 -12.81 23.87 -7.25
N SER A 16 -14.07 24.12 -6.92
CA SER A 16 -14.78 25.34 -7.37
C SER A 16 -14.68 26.55 -6.43
N GLY A 17 -13.81 26.52 -5.43
CA GLY A 17 -13.65 27.64 -4.49
C GLY A 17 -12.26 27.78 -3.92
N GLY A 18 -11.37 28.45 -4.65
CA GLY A 18 -10.09 28.95 -4.13
C GLY A 18 -8.86 28.11 -4.42
N THR A 19 -7.86 28.75 -5.02
CA THR A 19 -6.48 28.30 -5.31
C THR A 19 -6.36 26.90 -5.92
N GLU A 20 -5.77 26.84 -7.10
CA GLU A 20 -5.56 25.61 -7.89
C GLU A 20 -5.22 24.42 -6.99
N ALA A 21 -6.13 23.46 -6.93
CA ALA A 21 -5.82 22.16 -6.36
C ALA A 21 -4.66 21.59 -7.16
N GLY A 22 -3.47 21.53 -6.58
CA GLY A 22 -2.30 20.91 -7.20
C GLY A 22 -2.66 19.50 -7.71
N PRO A 23 -1.86 18.94 -8.62
CA PRO A 23 -2.18 17.68 -9.26
C PRO A 23 -2.48 16.62 -8.21
N LYS A 24 -3.70 16.08 -8.28
CA LYS A 24 -4.13 15.01 -7.38
C LYS A 24 -3.24 13.79 -7.61
N THR A 25 -2.57 13.32 -6.59
CA THR A 25 -1.74 12.12 -6.67
C THR A 25 -2.34 11.06 -5.76
N LEU A 26 -2.80 9.96 -6.38
CA LEU A 26 -3.40 8.85 -5.64
C LEU A 26 -3.26 7.54 -6.43
N PHE A 27 -3.17 6.42 -5.72
CA PHE A 27 -3.18 5.11 -6.33
C PHE A 27 -3.90 4.08 -5.45
N LYS A 28 -4.36 3.02 -6.11
CA LYS A 28 -4.82 1.80 -5.46
C LYS A 28 -4.35 0.60 -6.27
N VAL A 29 -3.76 -0.35 -5.58
CA VAL A 29 -3.35 -1.65 -6.10
C VAL A 29 -3.93 -2.75 -5.23
N SER A 30 -4.14 -3.91 -5.83
CA SER A 30 -4.57 -5.12 -5.13
C SER A 30 -3.76 -6.32 -5.64
N SER A 31 -3.97 -7.48 -5.08
CA SER A 31 -3.30 -8.69 -5.54
C SER A 31 -4.21 -9.53 -6.43
N ASN A 32 -3.69 -10.03 -7.55
CA ASN A 32 -4.35 -11.03 -8.40
C ASN A 32 -4.00 -12.48 -8.02
N LEU A 33 -3.17 -12.68 -7.01
CA LEU A 33 -2.65 -14.01 -6.67
C LEU A 33 -3.77 -15.00 -6.36
N ASN A 34 -4.88 -14.54 -5.78
CA ASN A 34 -6.01 -15.37 -5.34
C ASN A 34 -5.58 -16.62 -4.56
N GLY A 35 -4.61 -16.45 -3.68
CA GLY A 35 -3.98 -17.52 -2.93
C GLY A 35 -3.04 -16.98 -1.85
N ASN A 36 -2.22 -17.87 -1.33
CA ASN A 36 -1.32 -17.54 -0.24
C ASN A 36 0.03 -17.02 -0.76
N GLN A 37 0.51 -15.96 -0.13
CA GLN A 37 1.89 -15.54 -0.23
C GLN A 37 2.60 -15.82 1.09
N THR A 38 3.74 -16.50 1.02
CA THR A 38 4.61 -16.71 2.18
C THR A 38 5.53 -15.50 2.35
N PHE A 39 5.57 -14.98 3.55
CA PHE A 39 6.41 -13.85 3.94
C PHE A 39 7.51 -14.31 4.88
N THR A 40 8.73 -14.02 4.51
CA THR A 40 9.92 -14.02 5.36
C THR A 40 10.45 -12.60 5.42
N GLN A 41 11.42 -12.31 6.28
CA GLN A 41 11.99 -10.97 6.38
C GLN A 41 12.46 -10.45 5.00
N GLY A 42 12.07 -9.23 4.67
CA GLY A 42 12.35 -8.59 3.38
C GLY A 42 11.41 -9.00 2.22
N THR A 43 10.47 -9.93 2.45
CA THR A 43 9.49 -10.28 1.42
C THR A 43 8.52 -9.14 1.17
N VAL A 44 8.42 -8.70 -0.08
CA VAL A 44 7.50 -7.65 -0.53
C VAL A 44 6.11 -8.23 -0.82
N ALA A 45 5.07 -7.55 -0.38
CA ALA A 45 3.68 -7.93 -0.66
C ALA A 45 3.36 -7.75 -2.15
N LYS A 46 2.84 -8.80 -2.79
CA LYS A 46 2.55 -8.84 -4.23
C LYS A 46 1.24 -8.14 -4.55
N PHE A 47 1.34 -6.86 -4.86
CA PHE A 47 0.24 -6.06 -5.39
C PHE A 47 0.42 -5.88 -6.90
N ASP A 48 0.01 -6.88 -7.67
CA ASP A 48 0.23 -7.00 -9.11
C ASP A 48 -0.98 -6.55 -9.97
N ASN A 49 -2.06 -6.12 -9.33
CA ASN A 49 -3.25 -5.60 -9.98
C ASN A 49 -3.39 -4.09 -9.74
N LEU A 50 -3.08 -3.30 -10.76
CA LEU A 50 -3.27 -1.85 -10.73
C LEU A 50 -4.75 -1.52 -10.93
N VAL A 51 -5.42 -1.04 -9.87
CA VAL A 51 -6.81 -0.61 -9.94
C VAL A 51 -6.90 0.80 -10.52
N PHE A 52 -6.11 1.71 -10.02
CA PHE A 52 -5.88 3.04 -10.59
C PHE A 52 -4.59 3.65 -10.05
N CYS A 53 -3.99 4.56 -10.82
CA CYS A 53 -2.85 5.38 -10.39
C CYS A 53 -2.88 6.70 -11.17
N TYR A 54 -2.89 7.82 -10.45
CA TYR A 54 -2.91 9.17 -11.00
C TYR A 54 -1.76 9.99 -10.40
N PRO A 55 -1.07 10.85 -11.16
CA PRO A 55 -1.32 11.23 -12.55
C PRO A 55 -0.82 10.20 -13.59
N SER A 56 -0.04 9.22 -13.21
CA SER A 56 0.51 8.24 -14.17
C SER A 56 0.45 6.80 -13.64
N ALA A 57 -0.05 5.89 -14.46
CA ALA A 57 -0.03 4.45 -14.17
C ALA A 57 1.40 3.92 -13.96
N SER A 58 2.42 4.54 -14.58
CA SER A 58 3.81 4.13 -14.43
C SER A 58 4.42 4.44 -13.06
N ALA A 59 3.73 5.24 -12.21
CA ALA A 59 4.21 5.49 -10.86
C ALA A 59 4.14 4.25 -9.96
N PHE A 60 3.30 3.24 -10.29
CA PHE A 60 3.32 1.95 -9.60
C PHE A 60 3.85 0.86 -10.53
N ASN A 61 4.93 0.21 -10.10
CA ASN A 61 5.53 -0.91 -10.82
C ASN A 61 4.96 -2.24 -10.28
N THR A 62 4.11 -2.90 -11.08
CA THR A 62 3.47 -4.17 -10.71
C THR A 62 4.40 -5.38 -10.75
N SER A 63 5.62 -5.25 -11.29
CA SER A 63 6.62 -6.31 -11.27
C SER A 63 7.50 -6.28 -10.01
N THR A 64 7.74 -5.09 -9.46
CA THR A 64 8.50 -4.89 -8.22
C THR A 64 7.60 -4.55 -7.02
N TYR A 65 6.29 -4.35 -7.26
CA TYR A 65 5.28 -3.98 -6.25
C TYR A 65 5.62 -2.70 -5.52
N THR A 66 6.19 -1.75 -6.26
CA THR A 66 6.76 -0.50 -5.72
C THR A 66 6.08 0.71 -6.32
N TYR A 67 5.67 1.63 -5.47
CA TYR A 67 5.22 2.97 -5.87
C TYR A 67 6.39 3.93 -5.88
N THR A 68 6.53 4.71 -6.96
CA THR A 68 7.48 5.81 -7.06
C THR A 68 6.72 7.12 -6.88
N VAL A 69 7.09 7.88 -5.87
CA VAL A 69 6.49 9.16 -5.50
C VAL A 69 6.74 10.19 -6.62
N PRO A 70 5.70 10.74 -7.27
CA PRO A 70 5.89 11.63 -8.41
C PRO A 70 6.27 13.07 -8.03
N GLN A 71 5.93 13.52 -6.82
CA GLN A 71 6.26 14.87 -6.34
C GLN A 71 6.49 14.88 -4.83
N THR A 72 7.29 15.84 -4.36
CA THR A 72 7.56 16.01 -2.93
C THR A 72 6.29 16.44 -2.19
N GLY A 73 6.01 15.82 -1.03
CA GLY A 73 4.85 16.14 -0.23
C GLY A 73 4.59 15.20 0.93
N ILE A 74 3.52 15.46 1.65
CA ILE A 74 3.01 14.58 2.71
C ILE A 74 2.00 13.62 2.10
N TYR A 75 2.27 12.34 2.24
CA TYR A 75 1.44 11.25 1.73
C TYR A 75 0.80 10.47 2.87
N GLN A 76 -0.44 10.06 2.66
CA GLN A 76 -1.06 9.01 3.46
C GLN A 76 -0.99 7.70 2.69
N PHE A 77 -0.35 6.70 3.29
CA PHE A 77 -0.33 5.33 2.79
C PHE A 77 -1.19 4.45 3.67
N THR A 78 -1.93 3.53 3.04
CA THR A 78 -2.72 2.53 3.76
C THR A 78 -2.61 1.19 3.06
N TYR A 79 -2.34 0.11 3.81
CA TYR A 79 -2.49 -1.25 3.30
C TYR A 79 -3.49 -2.05 4.14
N LYS A 80 -4.05 -3.07 3.52
CA LYS A 80 -4.81 -4.12 4.17
C LYS A 80 -4.28 -5.47 3.71
N LEU A 81 -4.00 -6.34 4.66
CA LEU A 81 -3.57 -7.71 4.44
C LEU A 81 -4.47 -8.66 5.24
N TYR A 82 -4.71 -9.85 4.67
CA TYR A 82 -5.59 -10.83 5.27
C TYR A 82 -4.78 -12.06 5.70
N PRO A 83 -4.76 -12.43 7.00
CA PRO A 83 -4.04 -13.60 7.45
C PRO A 83 -4.70 -14.87 6.92
N ASN A 84 -3.87 -15.85 6.56
CA ASN A 84 -4.38 -17.16 6.20
C ASN A 84 -4.52 -18.03 7.44
N TYR A 85 -5.74 -18.27 7.85
CA TYR A 85 -6.03 -19.12 9.01
C TYR A 85 -5.75 -20.62 8.77
N ASN A 86 -5.64 -21.04 7.50
CA ASN A 86 -5.34 -22.43 7.12
C ASN A 86 -3.87 -22.67 6.81
N GLY A 87 -3.03 -21.62 6.88
CA GLY A 87 -1.59 -21.70 6.65
C GLY A 87 -0.83 -22.04 7.92
N THR A 88 0.31 -22.70 7.76
CA THR A 88 1.28 -22.88 8.84
C THR A 88 2.02 -21.56 9.09
N ASN A 89 1.44 -20.72 9.93
CA ASN A 89 2.14 -19.55 10.45
C ASN A 89 3.08 -20.01 11.56
N THR A 90 4.35 -20.04 11.29
CA THR A 90 5.39 -20.48 12.25
C THR A 90 6.01 -19.30 12.98
N ASP A 91 5.80 -18.08 12.50
CA ASP A 91 6.34 -16.87 13.13
C ASP A 91 5.24 -16.06 13.81
N THR A 92 5.26 -16.09 15.14
CA THR A 92 4.32 -15.35 15.99
C THR A 92 4.66 -13.85 16.11
N ASN A 93 5.81 -13.44 15.61
CA ASN A 93 6.31 -12.05 15.70
C ASN A 93 6.49 -11.39 14.34
N ALA A 94 5.98 -12.01 13.26
CA ALA A 94 6.05 -11.41 11.94
C ALA A 94 5.35 -10.04 11.94
N ARG A 95 6.01 -9.05 11.37
CA ARG A 95 5.53 -7.67 11.28
C ARG A 95 5.64 -7.18 9.87
N ILE A 96 4.65 -6.41 9.45
CA ILE A 96 4.61 -5.76 8.14
C ILE A 96 4.89 -4.27 8.33
N ALA A 97 5.58 -3.67 7.37
CA ALA A 97 5.90 -2.25 7.40
C ALA A 97 5.73 -1.62 6.02
N PHE A 98 5.60 -0.29 6.00
CA PHE A 98 5.98 0.48 4.83
C PHE A 98 7.50 0.56 4.77
N ASN A 99 8.07 0.23 3.62
CA ASN A 99 9.47 0.45 3.33
C ASN A 99 9.59 1.65 2.39
N ILE A 100 10.29 2.69 2.84
CA ILE A 100 10.55 3.89 2.05
C ILE A 100 12.06 3.99 1.81
N ASN A 101 12.47 3.97 0.54
CA ASN A 101 13.89 4.04 0.14
C ASN A 101 14.79 3.02 0.85
N GLY A 102 14.28 1.80 1.09
CA GLY A 102 15.04 0.74 1.78
C GLY A 102 14.95 0.78 3.32
N THR A 103 14.28 1.78 3.90
CA THR A 103 14.11 1.90 5.36
C THR A 103 12.69 1.56 5.76
N ASN A 104 12.51 0.68 6.74
CA ASN A 104 11.21 0.35 7.29
C ASN A 104 10.73 1.46 8.21
N VAL A 105 9.61 2.05 7.85
CA VAL A 105 8.89 3.05 8.64
C VAL A 105 7.52 2.47 9.02
N SER A 106 6.94 2.92 10.12
CA SER A 106 5.59 2.53 10.53
C SER A 106 5.40 1.00 10.51
N VAL A 107 6.04 0.32 11.44
CA VAL A 107 5.98 -1.14 11.57
C VAL A 107 4.72 -1.55 12.33
N SER A 108 3.97 -2.51 11.80
CA SER A 108 2.77 -3.06 12.45
C SER A 108 3.07 -3.78 13.76
N GLY A 109 2.04 -4.08 14.53
CA GLY A 109 2.09 -5.11 15.57
C GLY A 109 2.27 -6.51 14.97
N SER A 110 2.16 -7.55 15.80
CA SER A 110 2.17 -8.94 15.32
C SER A 110 0.92 -9.23 14.47
N VAL A 111 1.11 -9.76 13.26
CA VAL A 111 0.04 -10.04 12.28
C VAL A 111 -0.66 -11.38 12.49
N LEU A 112 -0.44 -12.05 13.61
CA LEU A 112 -1.07 -13.35 13.88
C LEU A 112 -2.57 -13.23 14.16
N GLY A 113 -3.35 -13.84 13.27
CA GLY A 113 -4.77 -14.10 13.51
C GLY A 113 -5.71 -12.93 13.29
N ASN A 114 -5.23 -11.75 12.92
CA ASN A 114 -6.04 -10.56 12.69
C ASN A 114 -5.87 -9.99 11.28
N ILE A 115 -6.94 -9.39 10.74
CA ILE A 115 -6.83 -8.56 9.53
C ILE A 115 -5.93 -7.39 9.88
N GLU A 116 -4.80 -7.30 9.18
CA GLU A 116 -3.87 -6.20 9.35
C GLU A 116 -4.25 -5.05 8.44
N THR A 117 -4.57 -3.91 9.03
CA THR A 117 -4.75 -2.64 8.33
C THR A 117 -3.88 -1.60 8.99
N MET A 118 -3.03 -0.96 8.22
CA MET A 118 -2.14 0.08 8.71
C MET A 118 -2.25 1.32 7.85
N THR A 119 -2.28 2.47 8.51
CA THR A 119 -2.21 3.78 7.87
C THR A 119 -1.06 4.56 8.46
N SER A 120 -0.29 5.22 7.60
CA SER A 120 0.80 6.13 8.00
C SER A 120 0.78 7.40 7.18
N LEU A 121 1.26 8.49 7.81
CA LEU A 121 1.53 9.77 7.16
C LEU A 121 3.04 9.93 7.05
N GLU A 122 3.53 10.08 5.82
CA GLU A 122 4.96 10.12 5.54
C GLU A 122 5.33 11.31 4.66
N LEU A 123 6.42 11.99 5.02
CA LEU A 123 7.04 12.99 4.16
C LEU A 123 7.91 12.28 3.12
N CYS A 124 7.54 12.40 1.86
CA CYS A 124 8.27 11.76 0.77
C CYS A 124 8.77 12.79 -0.25
N GLY A 125 10.02 12.68 -0.64
CA GLY A 125 10.59 13.42 -1.78
C GLY A 125 10.16 12.80 -3.10
N ALA A 126 10.12 13.61 -4.16
CA ALA A 126 9.94 13.09 -5.52
C ALA A 126 11.02 12.03 -5.85
N GLY A 127 10.61 10.93 -6.47
CA GLY A 127 11.47 9.78 -6.75
C GLY A 127 11.63 8.79 -5.60
N SER A 128 11.13 9.08 -4.39
CA SER A 128 11.11 8.12 -3.29
C SER A 128 10.32 6.87 -3.68
N THR A 129 10.81 5.71 -3.28
CA THR A 129 10.15 4.42 -3.51
C THR A 129 9.43 3.97 -2.25
N VAL A 130 8.18 3.49 -2.41
CA VAL A 130 7.35 3.01 -1.29
C VAL A 130 6.80 1.63 -1.62
N ARG A 131 6.94 0.68 -0.71
CA ARG A 131 6.39 -0.67 -0.81
C ARG A 131 5.95 -1.19 0.56
N VAL A 132 5.19 -2.26 0.56
CA VAL A 132 4.79 -2.98 1.78
C VAL A 132 5.60 -4.25 1.88
N GLU A 133 6.31 -4.45 2.98
CA GLU A 133 7.17 -5.63 3.15
C GLU A 133 7.14 -6.20 4.57
N CYS A 134 7.60 -7.43 4.70
CA CYS A 134 7.82 -8.06 5.99
C CYS A 134 9.08 -7.50 6.64
N ALA A 135 8.91 -6.69 7.67
CA ALA A 135 10.00 -6.00 8.36
C ALA A 135 10.75 -6.91 9.34
N VAL A 136 10.04 -7.83 9.98
CA VAL A 136 10.58 -8.75 10.98
C VAL A 136 9.98 -10.13 10.78
N ALA A 137 10.82 -11.14 10.75
CA ALA A 137 10.45 -12.55 10.85
C ALA A 137 11.55 -13.25 11.67
N ASN A 138 11.21 -13.67 12.89
CA ASN A 138 12.24 -14.14 13.87
C ASN A 138 12.67 -15.59 13.72
N GLN A 139 12.45 -16.28 12.64
CA GLN A 139 12.82 -17.68 12.34
C GLN A 139 11.67 -18.50 11.74
N GLY A 140 10.67 -17.86 11.21
CA GLY A 140 9.56 -18.55 10.61
C GLY A 140 9.06 -17.86 9.36
N SER A 141 7.89 -18.27 8.94
CA SER A 141 7.17 -17.64 7.84
C SER A 141 5.76 -17.27 8.26
N LEU A 142 5.27 -16.19 7.69
CA LEU A 142 3.88 -15.77 7.78
C LEU A 142 3.21 -16.05 6.43
N SER A 143 2.06 -16.69 6.45
CA SER A 143 1.26 -16.90 5.25
C SER A 143 0.09 -15.91 5.25
N LEU A 144 0.00 -15.09 4.21
CA LEU A 144 -1.10 -14.14 4.01
C LEU A 144 -1.90 -14.52 2.77
N PHE A 145 -3.21 -14.40 2.85
CA PHE A 145 -4.12 -14.66 1.75
C PHE A 145 -4.26 -13.40 0.89
N MET A 146 -3.62 -13.43 -0.27
CA MET A 146 -3.56 -12.31 -1.19
C MET A 146 -4.65 -12.43 -2.25
N THR A 147 -5.67 -11.57 -2.19
CA THR A 147 -6.77 -11.55 -3.15
C THR A 147 -7.14 -10.12 -3.54
N PRO A 148 -7.82 -9.91 -4.68
CA PRO A 148 -8.25 -8.58 -5.11
C PRO A 148 -9.16 -7.85 -4.11
N THR A 149 -9.94 -8.60 -3.32
CA THR A 149 -10.93 -8.03 -2.40
C THR A 149 -10.40 -7.84 -0.97
N HIS A 150 -9.40 -8.62 -0.58
CA HIS A 150 -8.94 -8.66 0.82
C HIS A 150 -7.58 -8.00 1.02
N SER A 151 -6.75 -7.94 -0.02
CA SER A 151 -5.39 -7.40 0.09
C SER A 151 -5.17 -6.26 -0.90
N TRP A 152 -4.90 -5.08 -0.37
CA TRP A 152 -4.71 -3.88 -1.18
C TRP A 152 -3.74 -2.90 -0.50
N PHE A 153 -3.18 -2.02 -1.33
CA PHE A 153 -2.33 -0.92 -0.93
C PHE A 153 -2.76 0.34 -1.66
N THR A 154 -2.87 1.44 -0.93
CA THR A 154 -3.26 2.76 -1.44
C THR A 154 -2.31 3.83 -0.96
N GLY A 155 -2.18 4.88 -1.74
CA GLY A 155 -1.54 6.13 -1.32
C GLY A 155 -2.26 7.34 -1.88
N ILE A 156 -2.28 8.41 -1.11
CA ILE A 156 -2.83 9.70 -1.51
C ILE A 156 -1.91 10.83 -1.03
N LEU A 157 -1.66 11.79 -1.89
CA LEU A 157 -1.00 13.04 -1.53
C LEU A 157 -1.97 13.91 -0.72
N ILE A 158 -1.57 14.26 0.48
CA ILE A 158 -2.33 15.15 1.38
C ILE A 158 -1.96 16.61 1.15
N SER A 159 -0.66 16.87 1.03
CA SER A 159 -0.13 18.23 0.80
C SER A 159 1.15 18.16 -0.03
N ALA A 160 1.20 18.93 -1.11
CA ALA A 160 2.44 19.18 -1.85
C ALA A 160 3.33 20.18 -1.10
N LEU A 161 4.64 20.05 -1.26
CA LEU A 161 5.65 20.95 -0.68
C LEU A 161 6.52 21.55 -1.77
#